data_5674b8a4387713d312ade5f0d5bab064
#
_entry.id   5674b8a4387713d312ade5f0d5bab064
#
_cell.length_a   1.000
_cell.length_b   1.000
_cell.length_c   1.000
_cell.angle_alpha   90.00
_cell.angle_beta   90.00
_cell.angle_gamma   90.00
#
_symmetry.space_group_name_H-M   'P 1'
#
loop_
_entity.id
_entity.type
_entity.pdbx_description
1 polymer ?
#
loop_
_entity_poly.entity_id
_entity_poly.type
_entity_poly.pdbx_seq_one_letter_code
_entity_poly.pdbx_strand_id
1 'polypeptide(L)'
;MHVLNVNSSIDFKTGGGMAERTFQMSRALAMAGVRCTVLTINTGHDLEREAALKPADVVAMQLLWRRFYVPRISWREIKGLVGSADVVHLMGHWTLLNALVYIAIRRARKPYVVCPAGALPLFGRSAWLKRIYNLIIGNAIIRNASAWIAVTAGEFPHFEVYGVRSSQVTVIGNGVCEEDFPPVDIEAFRVRSGLPEVPIILFMGRLNPIKGPDLLLNAFAQAQGRIPDHHLVFAGPDEGMQAGLAAYAANNGLAERVHFLGFVGGIDKAAAYQMASLLVVPSRQEAMSIVALEAGVCGTPVMLTDQCGFGEIRTLDPGLEVPATADGISEGLANLLNRPELLDRMAIEFREFVLKRYTCTGMVSEYLNLYGKIQAEAAAT
;
A
#
# COMPACT_ATOMS: atom_id res chain seq x y z
N MET A 1 17.20 1.54 20.61
CA MET A 1 16.04 0.65 20.33
C MET A 1 16.31 -0.12 19.05
N HIS A 2 16.08 -1.44 19.04
CA HIS A 2 16.16 -2.29 17.86
C HIS A 2 14.79 -2.86 17.52
N VAL A 3 14.28 -2.56 16.33
CA VAL A 3 12.97 -3.03 15.83
C VAL A 3 13.21 -4.09 14.75
N LEU A 4 12.58 -5.25 14.92
CA LEU A 4 12.54 -6.31 13.92
C LEU A 4 11.19 -6.24 13.17
N ASN A 5 11.21 -5.75 11.95
CA ASN A 5 10.04 -5.71 11.08
C ASN A 5 9.95 -7.02 10.27
N VAL A 6 8.80 -7.68 10.33
CA VAL A 6 8.60 -9.00 9.69
C VAL A 6 7.52 -8.88 8.62
N ASN A 7 7.88 -9.13 7.37
CA ASN A 7 6.94 -9.21 6.26
C ASN A 7 7.37 -10.28 5.25
N SER A 8 6.41 -10.97 4.66
CA SER A 8 6.68 -12.04 3.70
C SER A 8 7.32 -11.57 2.38
N SER A 9 7.20 -10.30 2.02
CA SER A 9 7.81 -9.72 0.83
C SER A 9 8.03 -8.23 0.98
N ILE A 10 9.14 -7.73 0.43
CA ILE A 10 9.42 -6.31 0.23
C ILE A 10 9.58 -5.96 -1.25
N ASP A 11 9.26 -6.91 -2.13
CA ASP A 11 9.34 -6.72 -3.58
C ASP A 11 8.28 -5.73 -4.07
N PHE A 12 8.67 -4.78 -4.90
CA PHE A 12 7.78 -3.78 -5.50
C PHE A 12 6.71 -4.38 -6.41
N LYS A 13 7.10 -5.38 -7.22
CA LYS A 13 6.25 -5.93 -8.27
C LYS A 13 5.18 -6.86 -7.71
N THR A 14 5.54 -7.65 -6.71
CA THR A 14 4.68 -8.72 -6.19
C THR A 14 4.13 -8.45 -4.80
N GLY A 15 4.79 -7.62 -3.99
CA GLY A 15 4.47 -7.40 -2.57
C GLY A 15 3.31 -6.43 -2.31
N GLY A 16 2.98 -5.56 -3.25
CA GLY A 16 1.87 -4.61 -3.13
C GLY A 16 2.03 -3.60 -1.99
N GLY A 17 0.90 -3.01 -1.57
CA GLY A 17 0.89 -1.94 -0.56
C GLY A 17 1.49 -2.31 0.79
N MET A 18 1.39 -3.58 1.21
CA MET A 18 2.00 -4.04 2.46
C MET A 18 3.53 -4.07 2.39
N ALA A 19 4.10 -4.48 1.25
CA ALA A 19 5.54 -4.43 1.02
C ALA A 19 6.04 -2.98 1.00
N GLU A 20 5.30 -2.10 0.34
CA GLU A 20 5.62 -0.67 0.29
C GLU A 20 5.54 -0.03 1.70
N ARG A 21 4.48 -0.29 2.46
CA ARG A 21 4.37 0.17 3.85
C ARG A 21 5.56 -0.30 4.70
N THR A 22 5.91 -1.59 4.60
CA THR A 22 7.05 -2.13 5.36
C THR A 22 8.36 -1.44 4.98
N PHE A 23 8.54 -1.20 3.69
CA PHE A 23 9.71 -0.52 3.16
C PHE A 23 9.80 0.92 3.69
N GLN A 24 8.77 1.73 3.47
CA GLN A 24 8.76 3.14 3.88
C GLN A 24 8.92 3.29 5.40
N MET A 25 8.18 2.50 6.17
CA MET A 25 8.27 2.51 7.63
C MET A 25 9.68 2.13 8.11
N SER A 26 10.26 1.06 7.58
CA SER A 26 11.58 0.58 8.04
C SER A 26 12.69 1.56 7.69
N ARG A 27 12.65 2.13 6.48
CA ARG A 27 13.58 3.16 6.03
C ARG A 27 13.47 4.42 6.88
N ALA A 28 12.27 4.92 7.06
CA ALA A 28 12.03 6.16 7.82
C ALA A 28 12.42 6.01 9.31
N LEU A 29 12.10 4.88 9.96
CA LEU A 29 12.55 4.59 11.32
C LEU A 29 14.09 4.52 11.41
N ALA A 30 14.74 3.87 10.44
CA ALA A 30 16.19 3.75 10.42
C ALA A 30 16.88 5.12 10.19
N MET A 31 16.33 5.96 9.31
CA MET A 31 16.80 7.34 9.11
C MET A 31 16.61 8.21 10.37
N ALA A 32 15.61 7.93 11.18
CA ALA A 32 15.40 8.57 12.48
C ALA A 32 16.28 8.01 13.62
N GLY A 33 17.28 7.16 13.29
CA GLY A 33 18.26 6.63 14.25
C GLY A 33 17.81 5.36 14.99
N VAL A 34 16.70 4.73 14.60
CA VAL A 34 16.29 3.44 15.14
C VAL A 34 17.04 2.33 14.42
N ARG A 35 17.65 1.39 15.16
CA ARG A 35 18.17 0.19 14.53
C ARG A 35 17.00 -0.65 14.01
N CYS A 36 16.90 -0.81 12.70
CA CYS A 36 15.85 -1.58 12.05
C CYS A 36 16.45 -2.79 11.32
N THR A 37 15.81 -3.94 11.50
CA THR A 37 16.08 -5.14 10.69
C THR A 37 14.77 -5.59 10.06
N VAL A 38 14.77 -5.81 8.75
CA VAL A 38 13.61 -6.35 8.01
C VAL A 38 13.85 -7.83 7.75
N LEU A 39 13.06 -8.70 8.40
CA LEU A 39 13.03 -10.12 8.09
C LEU A 39 11.97 -10.39 7.02
N THR A 40 12.42 -10.91 5.89
CA THR A 40 11.56 -11.15 4.72
C THR A 40 11.88 -12.48 4.05
N ILE A 41 11.13 -12.82 3.01
CA ILE A 41 11.40 -13.97 2.14
C ILE A 41 11.87 -13.42 0.79
N ASN A 42 12.94 -13.98 0.24
CA ASN A 42 13.40 -13.61 -1.09
C ASN A 42 12.41 -14.08 -2.14
N THR A 43 11.51 -13.19 -2.54
CA THR A 43 10.48 -13.43 -3.56
C THR A 43 10.88 -12.93 -4.94
N GLY A 44 12.09 -12.41 -5.08
CA GLY A 44 12.64 -11.85 -6.32
C GLY A 44 12.92 -10.35 -6.25
N HIS A 45 12.93 -9.72 -5.05
CA HIS A 45 13.38 -8.35 -4.90
C HIS A 45 14.88 -8.25 -5.23
N ASP A 46 15.27 -7.14 -5.84
CA ASP A 46 16.62 -6.89 -6.29
C ASP A 46 17.49 -6.21 -5.23
N LEU A 47 18.79 -6.13 -5.53
CA LEU A 47 19.78 -5.47 -4.67
C LEU A 47 19.55 -3.95 -4.56
N GLU A 48 18.95 -3.35 -5.56
CA GLU A 48 18.60 -1.93 -5.55
C GLU A 48 17.55 -1.65 -4.47
N ARG A 49 16.53 -2.51 -4.35
CA ARG A 49 15.52 -2.42 -3.30
C ARG A 49 16.12 -2.56 -1.90
N GLU A 50 17.06 -3.51 -1.72
CA GLU A 50 17.76 -3.66 -0.44
C GLU A 50 18.65 -2.45 -0.13
N ALA A 51 19.36 -1.94 -1.13
CA ALA A 51 20.18 -0.74 -0.98
C ALA A 51 19.36 0.50 -0.60
N ALA A 52 18.18 0.65 -1.19
CA ALA A 52 17.26 1.75 -0.90
C ALA A 52 16.65 1.68 0.53
N LEU A 53 16.72 0.53 1.21
CA LEU A 53 16.31 0.39 2.61
C LEU A 53 17.35 0.92 3.60
N LYS A 54 18.60 1.11 3.18
CA LYS A 54 19.64 1.62 4.09
C LYS A 54 19.21 2.92 4.78
N PRO A 55 19.51 3.09 6.09
CA PRO A 55 20.41 2.27 6.91
C PRO A 55 19.77 1.05 7.58
N ALA A 56 18.52 0.67 7.28
CA ALA A 56 17.93 -0.57 7.79
C ALA A 56 18.62 -1.81 7.19
N ASP A 57 18.76 -2.86 8.00
CA ASP A 57 19.30 -4.15 7.58
C ASP A 57 18.19 -5.04 6.99
N VAL A 58 18.51 -5.84 5.98
CA VAL A 58 17.60 -6.84 5.39
C VAL A 58 18.14 -8.23 5.62
N VAL A 59 17.28 -9.12 6.14
CA VAL A 59 17.52 -10.55 6.23
C VAL A 59 16.48 -11.28 5.40
N ALA A 60 16.87 -11.74 4.22
CA ALA A 60 16.01 -12.37 3.24
C ALA A 60 16.16 -13.90 3.27
N MET A 61 15.16 -14.60 3.80
CA MET A 61 15.14 -16.06 3.80
C MET A 61 14.89 -16.60 2.39
N GLN A 62 15.57 -17.69 2.03
CA GLN A 62 15.34 -18.35 0.74
C GLN A 62 13.90 -18.86 0.63
N LEU A 63 13.29 -18.67 -0.54
CA LEU A 63 11.95 -19.16 -0.86
C LEU A 63 12.04 -20.63 -1.31
N LEU A 64 11.31 -21.53 -0.63
CA LEU A 64 11.21 -22.94 -1.01
C LEU A 64 9.97 -23.21 -1.86
N TRP A 65 8.83 -22.61 -1.51
CA TRP A 65 7.57 -22.85 -2.22
C TRP A 65 6.80 -21.54 -2.43
N ARG A 66 6.78 -21.09 -3.69
CA ARG A 66 6.24 -19.77 -4.08
C ARG A 66 4.74 -19.63 -3.80
N ARG A 67 3.95 -20.68 -4.02
CA ARG A 67 2.48 -20.62 -3.90
C ARG A 67 2.00 -20.18 -2.52
N PHE A 68 2.72 -20.54 -1.45
CA PHE A 68 2.35 -20.25 -0.05
C PHE A 68 3.43 -19.45 0.69
N TYR A 69 4.39 -18.87 -0.03
CA TYR A 69 5.51 -18.12 0.56
C TYR A 69 6.18 -18.90 1.68
N VAL A 70 6.48 -20.19 1.44
CA VAL A 70 7.16 -21.03 2.42
C VAL A 70 8.66 -20.76 2.37
N PRO A 71 9.26 -20.22 3.44
CA PRO A 71 10.71 -19.99 3.50
C PRO A 71 11.48 -21.26 3.81
N ARG A 72 12.76 -21.29 3.45
CA ARG A 72 13.72 -22.23 4.02
C ARG A 72 13.95 -21.85 5.49
N ILE A 73 13.39 -22.63 6.41
CA ILE A 73 13.37 -22.30 7.83
C ILE A 73 14.78 -22.42 8.41
N SER A 74 15.30 -21.31 8.95
CA SER A 74 16.49 -21.28 9.81
C SER A 74 16.06 -20.87 11.22
N TRP A 75 15.75 -21.87 12.06
CA TRP A 75 15.27 -21.61 13.42
C TRP A 75 16.29 -20.86 14.28
N ARG A 76 17.60 -21.13 14.06
CA ARG A 76 18.70 -20.43 14.74
C ARG A 76 18.69 -18.94 14.40
N GLU A 77 18.50 -18.61 13.12
CA GLU A 77 18.46 -17.24 12.63
C GLU A 77 17.25 -16.47 13.18
N ILE A 78 16.03 -17.07 13.07
CA ILE A 78 14.81 -16.47 13.63
C ILE A 78 14.96 -16.18 15.12
N LYS A 79 15.48 -17.15 15.90
CA LYS A 79 15.73 -16.96 17.34
C LYS A 79 16.75 -15.84 17.62
N GLY A 80 17.83 -15.77 16.83
CA GLY A 80 18.85 -14.75 16.96
C GLY A 80 18.28 -13.35 16.72
N LEU A 81 17.52 -13.18 15.64
CA LEU A 81 16.88 -11.92 15.29
C LEU A 81 15.84 -11.48 16.34
N VAL A 82 14.94 -12.37 16.74
CA VAL A 82 13.95 -12.09 17.79
C VAL A 82 14.63 -11.80 19.12
N GLY A 83 15.68 -12.54 19.48
CA GLY A 83 16.42 -12.35 20.75
C GLY A 83 17.11 -10.97 20.82
N SER A 84 17.65 -10.48 19.69
CA SER A 84 18.34 -9.20 19.61
C SER A 84 17.41 -8.00 19.52
N ALA A 85 16.13 -8.19 19.13
CA ALA A 85 15.17 -7.11 18.99
C ALA A 85 14.60 -6.68 20.36
N ASP A 86 14.35 -5.39 20.49
CA ASP A 86 13.59 -4.83 21.62
C ASP A 86 12.09 -4.94 21.39
N VAL A 87 11.65 -4.73 20.14
CA VAL A 87 10.25 -4.86 19.69
C VAL A 87 10.23 -5.63 18.38
N VAL A 88 9.30 -6.58 18.23
CA VAL A 88 9.06 -7.28 16.98
C VAL A 88 7.75 -6.78 16.37
N HIS A 89 7.77 -6.37 15.10
CA HIS A 89 6.61 -5.87 14.39
C HIS A 89 6.18 -6.86 13.30
N LEU A 90 5.03 -7.49 13.46
CA LEU A 90 4.47 -8.45 12.51
C LEU A 90 3.54 -7.73 11.53
N MET A 91 3.94 -7.66 10.26
CA MET A 91 3.15 -7.11 9.16
C MET A 91 2.30 -8.21 8.51
N GLY A 92 1.05 -7.85 8.18
CA GLY A 92 0.10 -8.84 7.64
C GLY A 92 -0.33 -9.88 8.67
N HIS A 93 -0.94 -11.00 8.21
CA HIS A 93 -1.45 -12.02 9.12
C HIS A 93 -1.23 -13.46 8.63
N TRP A 94 -1.64 -13.79 7.43
CA TRP A 94 -1.78 -15.15 6.91
C TRP A 94 -0.47 -15.81 6.43
N THR A 95 0.66 -15.60 7.12
CA THR A 95 1.96 -16.10 6.64
C THR A 95 2.57 -17.11 7.60
N LEU A 96 3.25 -18.13 7.04
CA LEU A 96 4.03 -19.08 7.83
C LEU A 96 5.17 -18.36 8.56
N LEU A 97 5.75 -17.32 7.94
CA LEU A 97 6.82 -16.54 8.55
C LEU A 97 6.35 -15.90 9.86
N ASN A 98 5.16 -15.24 9.87
CA ASN A 98 4.60 -14.67 11.09
C ASN A 98 4.36 -15.74 12.18
N ALA A 99 3.88 -16.92 11.78
CA ALA A 99 3.68 -18.03 12.72
C ALA A 99 4.99 -18.50 13.37
N LEU A 100 6.04 -18.66 12.58
CA LEU A 100 7.37 -19.09 13.08
C LEU A 100 8.00 -18.02 13.98
N VAL A 101 7.93 -16.75 13.57
CA VAL A 101 8.44 -15.64 14.37
C VAL A 101 7.65 -15.51 15.67
N TYR A 102 6.32 -15.65 15.64
CA TYR A 102 5.48 -15.63 16.85
C TYR A 102 5.90 -16.72 17.85
N ILE A 103 6.19 -17.94 17.38
CA ILE A 103 6.69 -19.01 18.27
C ILE A 103 8.04 -18.61 18.93
N ALA A 104 8.93 -17.96 18.19
CA ALA A 104 10.18 -17.44 18.73
C ALA A 104 9.96 -16.31 19.75
N ILE A 105 9.05 -15.37 19.46
CA ILE A 105 8.62 -14.28 20.34
C ILE A 105 8.14 -14.84 21.68
N ARG A 106 7.24 -15.84 21.66
CA ARG A 106 6.68 -16.44 22.88
C ARG A 106 7.75 -17.12 23.72
N ARG A 107 8.72 -17.80 23.08
CA ARG A 107 9.85 -18.44 23.79
C ARG A 107 10.83 -17.44 24.39
N ALA A 108 11.08 -16.33 23.68
CA ALA A 108 11.98 -15.28 24.13
C ALA A 108 11.32 -14.24 25.06
N ARG A 109 10.00 -14.33 25.26
CA ARG A 109 9.19 -13.36 26.01
C ARG A 109 9.38 -11.91 25.55
N LYS A 110 9.51 -11.71 24.23
CA LYS A 110 9.69 -10.38 23.65
C LYS A 110 8.34 -9.70 23.41
N PRO A 111 8.25 -8.37 23.62
CA PRO A 111 7.07 -7.62 23.23
C PRO A 111 6.96 -7.58 21.70
N TYR A 112 5.74 -7.61 21.19
CA TYR A 112 5.50 -7.50 19.77
C TYR A 112 4.21 -6.76 19.44
N VAL A 113 4.19 -6.16 18.28
CA VAL A 113 3.02 -5.47 17.72
C VAL A 113 2.56 -6.17 16.45
N VAL A 114 1.28 -6.05 16.15
CA VAL A 114 0.69 -6.56 14.91
C VAL A 114 0.09 -5.42 14.09
N CYS A 115 0.40 -5.39 12.80
CA CYS A 115 -0.21 -4.50 11.82
C CYS A 115 -0.71 -5.33 10.63
N PRO A 116 -1.96 -5.82 10.67
CA PRO A 116 -2.53 -6.63 9.60
C PRO A 116 -2.69 -5.90 8.27
N ALA A 117 -2.82 -4.57 8.29
CA ALA A 117 -2.95 -3.71 7.11
C ALA A 117 -3.99 -4.22 6.10
N GLY A 118 -5.23 -4.42 6.55
CA GLY A 118 -6.34 -4.92 5.76
C GLY A 118 -6.40 -6.44 5.57
N ALA A 119 -5.46 -7.20 6.16
CA ALA A 119 -5.39 -8.65 5.94
C ALA A 119 -6.29 -9.50 6.84
N LEU A 120 -6.92 -8.98 7.89
CA LEU A 120 -7.71 -9.78 8.84
C LEU A 120 -8.96 -10.44 8.25
N PRO A 121 -9.71 -9.81 7.34
CA PRO A 121 -10.92 -10.42 6.78
C PRO A 121 -10.62 -11.73 6.06
N LEU A 122 -11.56 -12.69 6.21
CA LEU A 122 -11.54 -13.96 5.51
C LEU A 122 -12.02 -13.76 4.07
N PHE A 123 -11.23 -13.11 3.24
CA PHE A 123 -11.55 -12.81 1.86
C PHE A 123 -10.67 -13.60 0.87
N GLY A 124 -11.21 -13.89 -0.33
CA GLY A 124 -10.46 -14.45 -1.45
C GLY A 124 -10.20 -15.97 -1.37
N ARG A 125 -9.12 -16.39 -2.03
CA ARG A 125 -8.77 -17.82 -2.18
C ARG A 125 -8.45 -18.47 -0.84
N SER A 126 -8.85 -19.76 -0.70
CA SER A 126 -8.45 -20.61 0.44
C SER A 126 -8.98 -20.17 1.81
N ALA A 127 -10.23 -19.71 1.90
CA ALA A 127 -10.86 -19.32 3.17
C ALA A 127 -10.80 -20.41 4.25
N TRP A 128 -10.87 -21.71 3.85
CA TRP A 128 -10.73 -22.83 4.77
C TRP A 128 -9.33 -22.96 5.39
N LEU A 129 -8.25 -22.70 4.59
CA LEU A 129 -6.88 -22.67 5.12
C LEU A 129 -6.69 -21.54 6.12
N LYS A 130 -7.28 -20.37 5.86
CA LYS A 130 -7.25 -19.23 6.79
C LYS A 130 -7.98 -19.55 8.09
N ARG A 131 -9.12 -20.27 8.04
CA ARG A 131 -9.81 -20.73 9.26
C ARG A 131 -8.96 -21.70 10.08
N ILE A 132 -8.28 -22.65 9.42
CA ILE A 132 -7.36 -23.59 10.09
C ILE A 132 -6.19 -22.82 10.70
N TYR A 133 -5.58 -21.91 9.95
CA TYR A 133 -4.50 -21.06 10.46
C TYR A 133 -4.93 -20.28 11.71
N ASN A 134 -6.11 -19.66 11.70
CA ASN A 134 -6.65 -18.97 12.87
C ASN A 134 -6.86 -19.90 14.05
N LEU A 135 -7.40 -21.08 13.82
CA LEU A 135 -7.63 -22.08 14.88
C LEU A 135 -6.33 -22.51 15.54
N ILE A 136 -5.27 -22.72 14.75
CA ILE A 136 -3.99 -23.26 15.25
C ILE A 136 -3.14 -22.15 15.90
N ILE A 137 -3.02 -20.97 15.25
CA ILE A 137 -2.05 -19.96 15.68
C ILE A 137 -2.50 -18.51 15.45
N GLY A 138 -3.28 -18.23 14.40
CA GLY A 138 -3.59 -16.87 13.99
C GLY A 138 -4.35 -16.07 15.05
N ASN A 139 -5.34 -16.70 15.73
CA ASN A 139 -6.02 -16.07 16.87
C ASN A 139 -5.07 -15.71 18.00
N ALA A 140 -4.09 -16.60 18.29
CA ALA A 140 -3.11 -16.35 19.34
C ALA A 140 -2.14 -15.22 18.97
N ILE A 141 -1.74 -15.11 17.70
CA ILE A 141 -0.90 -14.01 17.21
C ILE A 141 -1.58 -12.66 17.46
N ILE A 142 -2.88 -12.53 17.14
CA ILE A 142 -3.59 -11.27 17.33
C ILE A 142 -3.87 -11.01 18.81
N ARG A 143 -4.42 -11.97 19.55
CA ARG A 143 -4.86 -11.78 20.95
C ARG A 143 -3.74 -11.49 21.93
N ASN A 144 -2.56 -12.04 21.72
CA ASN A 144 -1.44 -11.93 22.64
C ASN A 144 -0.43 -10.82 22.27
N ALA A 145 -0.76 -9.97 21.30
CA ALA A 145 0.09 -8.83 20.95
C ALA A 145 0.16 -7.81 22.10
N SER A 146 1.29 -7.13 22.23
CA SER A 146 1.48 -6.03 23.17
C SER A 146 0.79 -4.77 22.69
N ALA A 147 0.61 -4.60 21.37
CA ALA A 147 -0.21 -3.55 20.77
C ALA A 147 -0.71 -3.95 19.38
N TRP A 148 -1.76 -3.27 18.96
CA TRP A 148 -2.47 -3.47 17.70
C TRP A 148 -2.44 -2.20 16.89
N ILE A 149 -2.07 -2.29 15.62
CA ILE A 149 -1.99 -1.15 14.71
C ILE A 149 -2.98 -1.38 13.57
N ALA A 150 -3.90 -0.46 13.40
CA ALA A 150 -4.73 -0.33 12.21
C ALA A 150 -4.16 0.76 11.30
N VAL A 151 -4.30 0.61 9.99
CA VAL A 151 -3.94 1.65 9.01
C VAL A 151 -4.99 2.75 8.98
N THR A 152 -6.25 2.36 9.19
CA THR A 152 -7.40 3.27 9.32
C THR A 152 -8.37 2.77 10.39
N ALA A 153 -9.23 3.65 10.90
CA ALA A 153 -10.29 3.25 11.84
C ALA A 153 -11.29 2.25 11.25
N GLY A 154 -11.41 2.17 9.91
CA GLY A 154 -12.22 1.17 9.22
C GLY A 154 -11.82 -0.29 9.49
N GLU A 155 -10.60 -0.52 10.00
CA GLU A 155 -10.15 -1.86 10.39
C GLU A 155 -10.61 -2.30 11.79
N PHE A 156 -11.15 -1.42 12.63
CA PHE A 156 -11.56 -1.75 14.00
C PHE A 156 -12.49 -2.95 14.09
N PRO A 157 -13.55 -3.07 13.28
CA PRO A 157 -14.42 -4.24 13.31
C PRO A 157 -13.71 -5.57 13.03
N HIS A 158 -12.63 -5.51 12.24
CA HIS A 158 -11.83 -6.70 11.94
C HIS A 158 -11.03 -7.19 13.14
N PHE A 159 -10.55 -6.28 14.01
CA PHE A 159 -9.89 -6.64 15.26
C PHE A 159 -10.88 -7.17 16.30
N GLU A 160 -12.10 -6.65 16.32
CA GLU A 160 -13.16 -7.09 17.26
C GLU A 160 -13.52 -8.57 17.05
N VAL A 161 -13.47 -9.08 15.83
CA VAL A 161 -13.66 -10.52 15.54
C VAL A 161 -12.64 -11.38 16.30
N TYR A 162 -11.45 -10.85 16.60
CA TYR A 162 -10.41 -11.52 17.37
C TYR A 162 -10.50 -11.23 18.88
N GLY A 163 -11.50 -10.47 19.33
CA GLY A 163 -11.70 -10.10 20.73
C GLY A 163 -10.83 -8.93 21.20
N VAL A 164 -10.29 -8.13 20.27
CA VAL A 164 -9.54 -6.90 20.56
C VAL A 164 -10.48 -5.71 20.44
N ARG A 165 -10.64 -4.95 21.52
CA ARG A 165 -11.55 -3.78 21.54
C ARG A 165 -10.97 -2.65 20.71
N SER A 166 -11.82 -1.91 19.99
CA SER A 166 -11.44 -0.74 19.17
C SER A 166 -10.59 0.28 19.94
N SER A 167 -10.88 0.49 21.24
CA SER A 167 -10.13 1.40 22.11
C SER A 167 -8.68 0.97 22.41
N GLN A 168 -8.31 -0.26 22.10
CA GLN A 168 -6.96 -0.81 22.27
C GLN A 168 -6.12 -0.68 20.97
N VAL A 169 -6.79 -0.41 19.85
CA VAL A 169 -6.14 -0.35 18.54
C VAL A 169 -5.66 1.06 18.25
N THR A 170 -4.38 1.22 17.98
CA THR A 170 -3.78 2.50 17.56
C THR A 170 -3.89 2.62 16.06
N VAL A 171 -4.39 3.75 15.56
CA VAL A 171 -4.37 4.04 14.12
C VAL A 171 -3.04 4.71 13.78
N ILE A 172 -2.25 4.04 12.93
CA ILE A 172 -1.04 4.63 12.34
C ILE A 172 -1.18 4.47 10.83
N GLY A 173 -1.48 5.56 10.13
CA GLY A 173 -1.68 5.60 8.69
C GLY A 173 -0.42 5.23 7.89
N ASN A 174 -0.57 5.14 6.56
CA ASN A 174 0.58 5.10 5.67
C ASN A 174 1.28 6.46 5.70
N GLY A 175 2.60 6.47 5.63
CA GLY A 175 3.40 7.68 5.46
C GLY A 175 3.95 7.77 4.04
N VAL A 176 4.11 8.97 3.52
CA VAL A 176 4.78 9.27 2.27
C VAL A 176 5.94 10.23 2.54
N CYS A 177 7.10 9.94 1.95
CA CYS A 177 8.29 10.79 2.06
C CYS A 177 8.31 11.72 0.83
N GLU A 178 8.21 13.02 1.06
CA GLU A 178 8.17 14.03 -0.02
C GLU A 178 9.43 13.97 -0.88
N GLU A 179 10.56 13.64 -0.27
CA GLU A 179 11.87 13.55 -0.92
C GLU A 179 11.94 12.47 -2.01
N ASP A 180 11.03 11.49 -1.96
CA ASP A 180 10.95 10.43 -2.98
C ASP A 180 10.26 10.90 -4.28
N PHE A 181 9.64 12.10 -4.27
CA PHE A 181 8.86 12.65 -5.37
C PHE A 181 9.33 14.06 -5.76
N PRO A 182 10.60 14.24 -6.16
CA PRO A 182 11.10 15.54 -6.56
C PRO A 182 10.41 16.04 -7.84
N PRO A 183 10.47 17.34 -8.14
CA PRO A 183 10.11 17.86 -9.46
C PRO A 183 10.93 17.19 -10.56
N VAL A 184 10.28 16.82 -11.66
CA VAL A 184 10.90 16.05 -12.75
C VAL A 184 10.59 16.65 -14.12
N ASP A 185 11.39 16.28 -15.12
CA ASP A 185 11.14 16.62 -16.51
C ASP A 185 10.04 15.72 -17.09
N ILE A 186 8.79 16.26 -17.08
CA ILE A 186 7.59 15.57 -17.54
C ILE A 186 7.67 15.31 -19.05
N GLU A 187 8.20 16.24 -19.83
CA GLU A 187 8.28 16.10 -21.30
C GLU A 187 9.27 15.00 -21.69
N ALA A 188 10.41 14.91 -21.03
CA ALA A 188 11.34 13.81 -21.24
C ALA A 188 10.69 12.45 -20.88
N PHE A 189 9.85 12.40 -19.84
CA PHE A 189 9.11 11.19 -19.50
C PHE A 189 8.05 10.84 -20.56
N ARG A 190 7.27 11.81 -21.05
CA ARG A 190 6.28 11.62 -22.13
C ARG A 190 6.91 11.00 -23.37
N VAL A 191 8.00 11.62 -23.84
CA VAL A 191 8.72 11.16 -25.03
C VAL A 191 9.24 9.72 -24.86
N ARG A 192 9.90 9.41 -23.72
CA ARG A 192 10.41 8.05 -23.47
C ARG A 192 9.28 7.00 -23.38
N SER A 193 8.13 7.40 -22.86
CA SER A 193 6.97 6.52 -22.67
C SER A 193 6.07 6.44 -23.90
N GLY A 194 6.35 7.20 -24.96
CA GLY A 194 5.53 7.25 -26.17
C GLY A 194 4.12 7.80 -25.93
N LEU A 195 3.95 8.66 -24.92
CA LEU A 195 2.66 9.24 -24.57
C LEU A 195 2.41 10.55 -25.33
N PRO A 196 1.19 10.78 -25.84
CA PRO A 196 0.84 12.03 -26.53
C PRO A 196 0.75 13.22 -25.54
N GLU A 197 0.86 14.42 -26.08
CA GLU A 197 0.68 15.68 -25.35
C GLU A 197 -0.82 16.01 -25.19
N VAL A 198 -1.50 15.23 -24.36
CA VAL A 198 -2.93 15.37 -24.05
C VAL A 198 -3.16 15.20 -22.56
N PRO A 199 -4.32 15.64 -22.02
CA PRO A 199 -4.68 15.38 -20.62
C PRO A 199 -4.74 13.89 -20.31
N ILE A 200 -4.12 13.47 -19.19
CA ILE A 200 -3.97 12.07 -18.81
C ILE A 200 -4.77 11.75 -17.55
N ILE A 201 -5.62 10.73 -17.64
CA ILE A 201 -6.19 10.02 -16.50
C ILE A 201 -5.24 8.88 -16.17
N LEU A 202 -4.70 8.87 -14.96
CA LEU A 202 -3.72 7.87 -14.52
C LEU A 202 -4.38 6.81 -13.63
N PHE A 203 -4.12 5.55 -13.93
CA PHE A 203 -4.22 4.43 -12.99
C PHE A 203 -2.81 4.01 -12.57
N MET A 204 -2.55 3.92 -11.27
CA MET A 204 -1.27 3.44 -10.73
C MET A 204 -1.50 2.24 -9.83
N GLY A 205 -1.02 1.07 -10.24
CA GLY A 205 -1.16 -0.15 -9.46
C GLY A 205 -1.10 -1.44 -10.30
N ARG A 206 -1.10 -2.58 -9.61
CA ARG A 206 -1.10 -3.89 -10.29
C ARG A 206 -2.40 -4.10 -11.08
N LEU A 207 -2.30 -4.61 -12.29
CA LEU A 207 -3.46 -4.93 -13.11
C LEU A 207 -4.09 -6.24 -12.63
N ASN A 208 -4.92 -6.16 -11.59
CA ASN A 208 -5.65 -7.29 -11.03
C ASN A 208 -7.09 -6.89 -10.64
N PRO A 209 -8.00 -7.87 -10.41
CA PRO A 209 -9.40 -7.57 -10.12
C PRO A 209 -9.62 -6.73 -8.85
N ILE A 210 -8.75 -6.83 -7.83
CA ILE A 210 -8.90 -6.08 -6.58
C ILE A 210 -8.65 -4.60 -6.83
N LYS A 211 -7.67 -4.26 -7.68
CA LYS A 211 -7.33 -2.87 -8.02
C LYS A 211 -8.28 -2.23 -9.02
N GLY A 212 -9.13 -3.01 -9.69
CA GLY A 212 -10.24 -2.52 -10.50
C GLY A 212 -9.89 -1.80 -11.81
N PRO A 213 -8.79 -2.13 -12.53
CA PRO A 213 -8.50 -1.48 -13.80
C PRO A 213 -9.62 -1.67 -14.84
N ASP A 214 -10.36 -2.78 -14.75
CA ASP A 214 -11.55 -3.05 -15.56
C ASP A 214 -12.72 -2.11 -15.25
N LEU A 215 -12.92 -1.74 -13.97
CA LEU A 215 -13.95 -0.75 -13.62
C LEU A 215 -13.63 0.62 -14.24
N LEU A 216 -12.36 1.04 -14.13
CA LEU A 216 -11.93 2.31 -14.70
C LEU A 216 -12.03 2.33 -16.22
N LEU A 217 -11.61 1.26 -16.91
CA LEU A 217 -11.70 1.19 -18.37
C LEU A 217 -13.17 1.21 -18.85
N ASN A 218 -14.05 0.47 -18.16
CA ASN A 218 -15.48 0.51 -18.46
C ASN A 218 -16.07 1.92 -18.24
N ALA A 219 -15.70 2.57 -17.13
CA ALA A 219 -16.12 3.93 -16.83
C ALA A 219 -15.61 4.95 -17.86
N PHE A 220 -14.36 4.81 -18.29
CA PHE A 220 -13.76 5.64 -19.33
C PHE A 220 -14.49 5.48 -20.67
N ALA A 221 -14.84 4.24 -21.05
CA ALA A 221 -15.64 3.97 -22.25
C ALA A 221 -17.03 4.63 -22.17
N GLN A 222 -17.70 4.57 -21.03
CA GLN A 222 -19.00 5.24 -20.83
C GLN A 222 -18.88 6.79 -20.87
N ALA A 223 -17.78 7.33 -20.35
CA ALA A 223 -17.55 8.78 -20.29
C ALA A 223 -16.96 9.37 -21.58
N GLN A 224 -16.52 8.57 -22.55
CA GLN A 224 -15.68 9.00 -23.69
C GLN A 224 -16.23 10.22 -24.46
N GLY A 225 -17.55 10.33 -24.61
CA GLY A 225 -18.18 11.47 -25.29
C GLY A 225 -18.25 12.74 -24.44
N ARG A 226 -18.06 12.64 -23.13
CA ARG A 226 -18.05 13.76 -22.17
C ARG A 226 -16.65 14.27 -21.87
N ILE A 227 -15.61 13.47 -22.15
CA ILE A 227 -14.19 13.77 -21.92
C ILE A 227 -13.35 13.41 -23.16
N PRO A 228 -13.65 14.00 -24.35
CA PRO A 228 -13.10 13.54 -25.63
C PRO A 228 -11.58 13.65 -25.73
N ASP A 229 -10.98 14.64 -25.06
CA ASP A 229 -9.55 14.95 -25.20
C ASP A 229 -8.65 14.16 -24.23
N HIS A 230 -9.24 13.42 -23.27
CA HIS A 230 -8.47 12.71 -22.27
C HIS A 230 -8.03 11.32 -22.74
N HIS A 231 -6.82 10.92 -22.37
CA HIS A 231 -6.32 9.57 -22.53
C HIS A 231 -6.21 8.86 -21.17
N LEU A 232 -6.34 7.55 -21.18
CA LEU A 232 -6.21 6.70 -19.99
C LEU A 232 -4.87 5.97 -20.03
N VAL A 233 -4.09 6.11 -18.96
CA VAL A 233 -2.80 5.45 -18.80
C VAL A 233 -2.84 4.47 -17.64
N PHE A 234 -2.54 3.21 -17.92
CA PHE A 234 -2.35 2.17 -16.92
C PHE A 234 -0.86 1.99 -16.63
N ALA A 235 -0.43 2.31 -15.41
CA ALA A 235 0.94 2.15 -14.92
C ALA A 235 0.97 1.11 -13.80
N GLY A 236 1.67 0.01 -14.02
CA GLY A 236 1.85 -1.07 -13.05
C GLY A 236 1.99 -2.44 -13.68
N PRO A 237 2.48 -3.44 -12.91
CA PRO A 237 2.71 -4.79 -13.43
C PRO A 237 1.40 -5.50 -13.74
N ASP A 238 1.41 -6.28 -14.83
CA ASP A 238 0.28 -7.13 -15.22
C ASP A 238 0.22 -8.40 -14.35
N GLU A 239 -0.95 -8.65 -13.80
CA GLU A 239 -1.30 -9.93 -13.13
C GLU A 239 -2.35 -10.73 -13.94
N GLY A 240 -2.31 -10.58 -15.26
CA GLY A 240 -3.12 -11.35 -16.21
C GLY A 240 -4.36 -10.63 -16.75
N MET A 241 -4.46 -9.30 -16.56
CA MET A 241 -5.60 -8.52 -17.06
C MET A 241 -5.30 -7.68 -18.31
N GLN A 242 -4.04 -7.36 -18.58
CA GLN A 242 -3.69 -6.39 -19.64
C GLN A 242 -4.22 -6.79 -21.00
N ALA A 243 -4.10 -8.07 -21.41
CA ALA A 243 -4.59 -8.52 -22.70
C ALA A 243 -6.11 -8.33 -22.86
N GLY A 244 -6.87 -8.63 -21.80
CA GLY A 244 -8.33 -8.43 -21.78
C GLY A 244 -8.72 -6.95 -21.82
N LEU A 245 -7.99 -6.10 -21.08
CA LEU A 245 -8.20 -4.64 -21.08
C LEU A 245 -7.91 -4.04 -22.48
N ALA A 246 -6.81 -4.43 -23.11
CA ALA A 246 -6.45 -3.97 -24.45
C ALA A 246 -7.49 -4.40 -25.51
N ALA A 247 -7.95 -5.65 -25.44
CA ALA A 247 -9.02 -6.14 -26.34
C ALA A 247 -10.34 -5.35 -26.12
N TYR A 248 -10.71 -5.08 -24.87
CA TYR A 248 -11.88 -4.27 -24.57
C TYR A 248 -11.74 -2.85 -25.11
N ALA A 249 -10.60 -2.19 -24.95
CA ALA A 249 -10.32 -0.86 -25.48
C ALA A 249 -10.46 -0.84 -27.02
N ALA A 250 -9.88 -1.83 -27.72
CA ALA A 250 -9.97 -1.94 -29.16
C ALA A 250 -11.43 -2.12 -29.65
N ASN A 251 -12.19 -2.99 -29.00
CA ASN A 251 -13.59 -3.27 -29.36
C ASN A 251 -14.54 -2.07 -29.12
N ASN A 252 -14.12 -1.12 -28.27
CA ASN A 252 -14.89 0.11 -27.97
C ASN A 252 -14.31 1.37 -28.66
N GLY A 253 -13.39 1.22 -29.61
CA GLY A 253 -12.79 2.32 -30.35
C GLY A 253 -11.86 3.22 -29.50
N LEU A 254 -11.27 2.66 -28.45
CA LEU A 254 -10.41 3.38 -27.49
C LEU A 254 -8.93 3.00 -27.61
N ALA A 255 -8.54 2.21 -28.62
CA ALA A 255 -7.16 1.70 -28.75
C ALA A 255 -6.10 2.80 -28.74
N GLU A 256 -6.38 3.93 -29.40
CA GLU A 256 -5.47 5.09 -29.50
C GLU A 256 -5.46 5.95 -28.21
N ARG A 257 -6.44 5.75 -27.32
CA ARG A 257 -6.63 6.56 -26.11
C ARG A 257 -6.30 5.81 -24.81
N VAL A 258 -5.92 4.54 -24.89
CA VAL A 258 -5.60 3.70 -23.72
C VAL A 258 -4.17 3.18 -23.85
N HIS A 259 -3.35 3.52 -22.88
CA HIS A 259 -1.92 3.20 -22.88
C HIS A 259 -1.53 2.31 -21.69
N PHE A 260 -0.57 1.42 -21.89
CA PHE A 260 -0.05 0.52 -20.86
C PHE A 260 1.47 0.71 -20.73
N LEU A 261 1.92 1.23 -19.59
CA LEU A 261 3.34 1.50 -19.34
C LEU A 261 4.08 0.32 -18.69
N GLY A 262 3.34 -0.69 -18.20
CA GLY A 262 3.95 -1.70 -17.35
C GLY A 262 4.39 -1.13 -16.00
N PHE A 263 5.39 -1.74 -15.38
CA PHE A 263 5.88 -1.26 -14.08
C PHE A 263 6.60 0.08 -14.23
N VAL A 264 6.17 1.06 -13.41
CA VAL A 264 6.76 2.39 -13.31
C VAL A 264 7.25 2.59 -11.87
N GLY A 265 8.51 2.95 -11.69
CA GLY A 265 9.14 3.12 -10.38
C GLY A 265 10.17 4.24 -10.35
N GLY A 266 10.72 4.53 -9.16
CA GLY A 266 11.73 5.58 -9.00
C GLY A 266 11.25 6.94 -9.49
N ILE A 267 12.13 7.67 -10.17
CA ILE A 267 11.87 9.03 -10.69
C ILE A 267 10.73 9.06 -11.72
N ASP A 268 10.57 8.01 -12.53
CA ASP A 268 9.51 7.92 -13.53
C ASP A 268 8.12 7.80 -12.87
N LYS A 269 8.03 7.27 -11.64
CA LYS A 269 6.78 7.24 -10.87
C LYS A 269 6.35 8.65 -10.48
N ALA A 270 7.30 9.49 -10.04
CA ALA A 270 7.04 10.91 -9.78
C ALA A 270 6.57 11.64 -11.04
N ALA A 271 7.22 11.37 -12.19
CA ALA A 271 6.85 11.95 -13.47
C ALA A 271 5.42 11.55 -13.91
N ALA A 272 5.07 10.26 -13.74
CA ALA A 272 3.74 9.78 -14.07
C ALA A 272 2.65 10.46 -13.24
N TYR A 273 2.87 10.69 -11.94
CA TYR A 273 1.94 11.47 -11.13
C TYR A 273 1.88 12.93 -11.58
N GLN A 274 3.03 13.63 -11.67
CA GLN A 274 3.08 15.05 -12.01
C GLN A 274 2.51 15.36 -13.41
N MET A 275 2.54 14.40 -14.34
CA MET A 275 1.95 14.50 -15.67
C MET A 275 0.43 14.37 -15.65
N ALA A 276 -0.13 13.65 -14.68
CA ALA A 276 -1.54 13.26 -14.69
C ALA A 276 -2.46 14.44 -14.32
N SER A 277 -3.52 14.63 -15.09
CA SER A 277 -4.60 15.57 -14.75
C SER A 277 -5.45 15.05 -13.60
N LEU A 278 -5.55 13.72 -13.45
CA LEU A 278 -6.30 13.05 -12.39
C LEU A 278 -5.75 11.65 -12.18
N LEU A 279 -5.43 11.30 -10.93
CA LEU A 279 -5.25 9.90 -10.54
C LEU A 279 -6.61 9.30 -10.17
N VAL A 280 -6.92 8.13 -10.72
CA VAL A 280 -8.11 7.36 -10.32
C VAL A 280 -7.68 6.06 -9.65
N VAL A 281 -8.20 5.81 -8.44
CA VAL A 281 -7.99 4.57 -7.69
C VAL A 281 -9.31 3.79 -7.63
N PRO A 282 -9.58 2.91 -8.61
CA PRO A 282 -10.86 2.23 -8.77
C PRO A 282 -10.93 0.92 -7.97
N SER A 283 -10.20 0.84 -6.86
CA SER A 283 -10.04 -0.39 -6.10
C SER A 283 -11.35 -0.90 -5.52
N ARG A 284 -11.54 -2.22 -5.54
CA ARG A 284 -12.65 -2.93 -4.88
C ARG A 284 -12.38 -3.20 -3.40
N GLN A 285 -11.13 -3.09 -2.98
CA GLN A 285 -10.74 -3.26 -1.58
C GLN A 285 -9.32 -2.75 -1.34
N GLU A 286 -9.17 -1.82 -0.40
CA GLU A 286 -7.88 -1.40 0.16
C GLU A 286 -8.03 -1.09 1.66
N ALA A 287 -6.94 -1.21 2.42
CA ALA A 287 -6.91 -0.69 3.79
C ALA A 287 -6.77 0.84 3.79
N MET A 288 -5.86 1.35 2.98
CA MET A 288 -5.62 2.76 2.70
C MET A 288 -4.72 2.89 1.46
N SER A 289 -5.12 3.70 0.50
CA SER A 289 -4.40 3.83 -0.76
C SER A 289 -3.09 4.62 -0.63
N ILE A 290 -1.94 3.95 -0.75
CA ILE A 290 -0.63 4.60 -0.77
C ILE A 290 -0.45 5.45 -2.03
N VAL A 291 -0.91 4.96 -3.19
CA VAL A 291 -0.76 5.69 -4.46
C VAL A 291 -1.54 7.01 -4.45
N ALA A 292 -2.60 7.11 -3.66
CA ALA A 292 -3.29 8.38 -3.45
C ALA A 292 -2.42 9.38 -2.68
N LEU A 293 -1.72 8.93 -1.63
CA LEU A 293 -0.80 9.79 -0.86
C LEU A 293 0.37 10.26 -1.73
N GLU A 294 0.93 9.37 -2.53
CA GLU A 294 2.02 9.67 -3.47
C GLU A 294 1.59 10.72 -4.50
N ALA A 295 0.41 10.55 -5.10
CA ALA A 295 -0.16 11.53 -6.02
C ALA A 295 -0.40 12.89 -5.33
N GLY A 296 -0.92 12.86 -4.09
CA GLY A 296 -1.12 14.08 -3.30
C GLY A 296 0.17 14.87 -3.09
N VAL A 297 1.28 14.20 -2.73
CA VAL A 297 2.60 14.86 -2.61
C VAL A 297 3.03 15.48 -3.94
N CYS A 298 2.75 14.82 -5.05
CA CYS A 298 3.05 15.32 -6.40
C CYS A 298 2.14 16.48 -6.86
N GLY A 299 1.11 16.84 -6.07
CA GLY A 299 0.13 17.85 -6.47
C GLY A 299 -0.84 17.36 -7.54
N THR A 300 -1.08 16.04 -7.60
CA THR A 300 -2.00 15.42 -8.55
C THR A 300 -3.36 15.25 -7.88
N PRO A 301 -4.46 15.76 -8.44
CA PRO A 301 -5.81 15.49 -7.94
C PRO A 301 -6.12 13.99 -7.96
N VAL A 302 -6.92 13.52 -7.00
CA VAL A 302 -7.22 12.09 -6.86
C VAL A 302 -8.72 11.86 -6.76
N MET A 303 -9.22 10.85 -7.48
CA MET A 303 -10.56 10.29 -7.31
C MET A 303 -10.43 8.83 -6.83
N LEU A 304 -11.14 8.48 -5.77
CA LEU A 304 -11.10 7.18 -5.13
C LEU A 304 -12.47 6.51 -5.17
N THR A 305 -12.50 5.19 -5.11
CA THR A 305 -13.73 4.51 -4.74
C THR A 305 -13.91 4.47 -3.21
N ASP A 306 -15.15 4.32 -2.78
CA ASP A 306 -15.56 4.14 -1.37
C ASP A 306 -14.96 2.88 -0.70
N GLN A 307 -14.25 2.06 -1.47
CA GLN A 307 -13.55 0.85 -1.01
C GLN A 307 -12.03 1.06 -0.80
N CYS A 308 -11.55 2.30 -0.88
CA CYS A 308 -10.11 2.60 -0.79
C CYS A 308 -9.61 2.89 0.63
N GLY A 309 -10.49 2.81 1.65
CA GLY A 309 -10.12 3.03 3.05
C GLY A 309 -9.60 4.43 3.35
N PHE A 310 -9.99 5.43 2.56
CA PHE A 310 -9.50 6.81 2.66
C PHE A 310 -10.66 7.83 2.61
N GLY A 311 -11.74 7.52 3.32
CA GLY A 311 -12.97 8.35 3.32
C GLY A 311 -12.77 9.80 3.82
N GLU A 312 -11.64 10.09 4.46
CA GLU A 312 -11.30 11.46 4.88
C GLU A 312 -11.17 12.43 3.70
N ILE A 313 -10.90 11.94 2.48
CA ILE A 313 -10.81 12.77 1.28
C ILE A 313 -12.11 13.52 0.98
N ARG A 314 -13.26 12.99 1.43
CA ARG A 314 -14.58 13.65 1.31
C ARG A 314 -14.67 14.97 2.07
N THR A 315 -13.77 15.20 3.04
CA THR A 315 -13.72 16.48 3.76
C THR A 315 -13.17 17.61 2.90
N LEU A 316 -12.46 17.30 1.81
CA LEU A 316 -11.99 18.27 0.82
C LEU A 316 -13.09 18.52 -0.22
N ASP A 317 -13.58 17.47 -0.85
CA ASP A 317 -14.73 17.51 -1.74
C ASP A 317 -15.41 16.12 -1.80
N PRO A 318 -16.75 16.04 -1.60
CA PRO A 318 -17.46 14.76 -1.68
C PRO A 318 -17.34 14.04 -3.03
N GLY A 319 -17.10 14.77 -4.13
CA GLY A 319 -16.93 14.22 -5.47
C GLY A 319 -15.62 13.44 -5.70
N LEU A 320 -14.69 13.52 -4.74
CA LEU A 320 -13.43 12.78 -4.81
C LEU A 320 -13.59 11.30 -4.39
N GLU A 321 -14.70 10.93 -3.75
CA GLU A 321 -15.03 9.55 -3.43
C GLU A 321 -16.31 9.13 -4.15
N VAL A 322 -16.23 8.06 -4.94
CA VAL A 322 -17.32 7.56 -5.77
C VAL A 322 -17.60 6.07 -5.46
N PRO A 323 -18.81 5.54 -5.75
CA PRO A 323 -19.08 4.12 -5.64
C PRO A 323 -18.11 3.28 -6.48
N ALA A 324 -17.72 2.10 -5.98
CA ALA A 324 -16.83 1.15 -6.68
C ALA A 324 -17.55 0.43 -7.84
N THR A 325 -18.14 1.20 -8.75
CA THR A 325 -18.85 0.76 -9.95
C THR A 325 -18.40 1.55 -11.17
N ALA A 326 -18.56 0.98 -12.37
CA ALA A 326 -18.23 1.69 -13.61
C ALA A 326 -19.05 2.97 -13.76
N ASP A 327 -20.34 2.93 -13.42
CA ASP A 327 -21.24 4.09 -13.50
C ASP A 327 -20.81 5.21 -12.53
N GLY A 328 -20.51 4.86 -11.27
CA GLY A 328 -20.05 5.83 -10.26
C GLY A 328 -18.73 6.51 -10.67
N ILE A 329 -17.78 5.72 -11.19
CA ILE A 329 -16.50 6.26 -11.68
C ILE A 329 -16.73 7.12 -12.93
N SER A 330 -17.61 6.70 -13.87
CA SER A 330 -17.92 7.45 -15.09
C SER A 330 -18.53 8.82 -14.80
N GLU A 331 -19.48 8.86 -13.85
CA GLU A 331 -20.07 10.14 -13.40
C GLU A 331 -19.03 11.02 -12.70
N GLY A 332 -18.18 10.43 -11.83
CA GLY A 332 -17.08 11.14 -11.18
C GLY A 332 -16.10 11.74 -12.19
N LEU A 333 -15.67 10.97 -13.20
CA LEU A 333 -14.81 11.46 -14.29
C LEU A 333 -15.41 12.67 -15.00
N ALA A 334 -16.67 12.56 -15.44
CA ALA A 334 -17.34 13.64 -16.14
C ALA A 334 -17.51 14.89 -15.25
N ASN A 335 -17.82 14.70 -13.97
CA ASN A 335 -18.00 15.82 -13.04
C ASN A 335 -16.70 16.55 -12.71
N LEU A 336 -15.60 15.84 -12.55
CA LEU A 336 -14.30 16.42 -12.18
C LEU A 336 -13.58 17.00 -13.39
N LEU A 337 -13.45 16.25 -14.48
CA LEU A 337 -12.63 16.63 -15.63
C LEU A 337 -13.23 17.80 -16.47
N ASN A 338 -14.52 18.05 -16.34
CA ASN A 338 -15.16 19.24 -16.94
C ASN A 338 -15.10 20.49 -16.04
N ARG A 339 -14.34 20.43 -14.93
CA ARG A 339 -14.20 21.53 -13.96
C ARG A 339 -12.71 21.74 -13.62
N PRO A 340 -11.91 22.26 -14.55
CA PRO A 340 -10.45 22.40 -14.36
C PRO A 340 -10.10 23.24 -13.12
N GLU A 341 -10.82 24.31 -12.85
CA GLU A 341 -10.60 25.14 -11.64
C GLU A 341 -10.82 24.36 -10.33
N LEU A 342 -11.73 23.38 -10.34
CA LEU A 342 -11.90 22.48 -9.20
C LEU A 342 -10.70 21.55 -9.06
N LEU A 343 -10.21 20.98 -10.15
CA LEU A 343 -9.03 20.09 -10.13
C LEU A 343 -7.79 20.82 -9.64
N ASP A 344 -7.53 22.04 -10.12
CA ASP A 344 -6.40 22.86 -9.69
C ASP A 344 -6.46 23.15 -8.18
N ARG A 345 -7.65 23.52 -7.67
CA ARG A 345 -7.86 23.71 -6.24
C ARG A 345 -7.65 22.41 -5.47
N MET A 346 -8.20 21.29 -5.94
CA MET A 346 -8.05 19.98 -5.27
C MET A 346 -6.60 19.51 -5.25
N ALA A 347 -5.82 19.78 -6.28
CA ALA A 347 -4.40 19.49 -6.33
C ALA A 347 -3.66 20.15 -5.14
N ILE A 348 -3.92 21.42 -4.91
CA ILE A 348 -3.30 22.20 -3.82
C ILE A 348 -3.80 21.71 -2.45
N GLU A 349 -5.13 21.67 -2.25
CA GLU A 349 -5.73 21.29 -0.96
C GLU A 349 -5.38 19.86 -0.57
N PHE A 350 -5.38 18.93 -1.52
CA PHE A 350 -5.03 17.55 -1.24
C PHE A 350 -3.54 17.38 -0.92
N ARG A 351 -2.66 18.11 -1.60
CA ARG A 351 -1.23 18.13 -1.25
C ARG A 351 -1.00 18.63 0.17
N GLU A 352 -1.61 19.75 0.54
CA GLU A 352 -1.52 20.28 1.91
C GLU A 352 -2.07 19.30 2.96
N PHE A 353 -3.20 18.66 2.65
CA PHE A 353 -3.81 17.65 3.51
C PHE A 353 -2.88 16.46 3.74
N VAL A 354 -2.23 15.94 2.69
CA VAL A 354 -1.28 14.82 2.77
C VAL A 354 -0.03 15.23 3.56
N LEU A 355 0.58 16.37 3.23
CA LEU A 355 1.78 16.86 3.90
C LEU A 355 1.56 17.19 5.37
N LYS A 356 0.35 17.52 5.77
CA LYS A 356 0.01 17.77 7.16
C LYS A 356 -0.19 16.51 7.99
N ARG A 357 -0.67 15.41 7.39
CA ARG A 357 -1.17 14.25 8.15
C ARG A 357 -0.43 12.93 7.88
N TYR A 358 0.15 12.78 6.70
CA TYR A 358 0.63 11.49 6.19
C TYR A 358 2.10 11.50 5.81
N THR A 359 2.90 12.33 6.49
CA THR A 359 4.36 12.36 6.26
C THR A 359 5.08 11.18 6.91
N CYS A 360 6.22 10.79 6.34
CA CYS A 360 7.10 9.80 6.95
C CYS A 360 7.50 10.19 8.38
N THR A 361 7.79 11.48 8.63
CA THR A 361 8.17 12.00 9.95
C THR A 361 7.05 11.85 10.97
N GLY A 362 5.81 12.18 10.60
CA GLY A 362 4.63 12.00 11.43
C GLY A 362 4.41 10.54 11.80
N MET A 363 4.44 9.67 10.79
CA MET A 363 4.32 8.22 10.97
C MET A 363 5.41 7.66 11.91
N VAL A 364 6.67 8.07 11.74
CA VAL A 364 7.78 7.66 12.63
C VAL A 364 7.52 8.08 14.07
N SER A 365 7.06 9.30 14.30
CA SER A 365 6.75 9.78 15.64
C SER A 365 5.67 8.94 16.33
N GLU A 366 4.64 8.54 15.61
CA GLU A 366 3.57 7.66 16.13
C GLU A 366 4.11 6.27 16.49
N TYR A 367 4.96 5.67 15.63
CA TYR A 367 5.61 4.40 15.92
C TYR A 367 6.53 4.48 17.15
N LEU A 368 7.37 5.52 17.25
CA LEU A 368 8.27 5.70 18.39
C LEU A 368 7.51 5.86 19.69
N ASN A 369 6.42 6.62 19.69
CA ASN A 369 5.54 6.77 20.86
C ASN A 369 4.94 5.43 21.29
N LEU A 370 4.45 4.63 20.31
CA LEU A 370 3.88 3.32 20.59
C LEU A 370 4.92 2.33 21.14
N TYR A 371 6.09 2.25 20.50
CA TYR A 371 7.16 1.35 20.92
C TYR A 371 7.72 1.73 22.29
N GLY A 372 7.84 3.04 22.59
CA GLY A 372 8.26 3.54 23.89
C GLY A 372 7.30 3.11 25.02
N LYS A 373 5.99 3.20 24.81
CA LYS A 373 4.98 2.72 25.76
C LYS A 373 5.12 1.21 26.02
N ILE A 374 5.25 0.42 24.97
CA ILE A 374 5.39 -1.05 25.07
C ILE A 374 6.65 -1.44 25.85
N GLN A 375 7.76 -0.75 25.62
CA GLN A 375 9.01 -1.02 26.36
C GLN A 375 8.90 -0.64 27.83
N ALA A 376 8.25 0.48 28.15
CA ALA A 376 8.03 0.88 29.54
C ALA A 376 7.15 -0.11 30.31
N GLU A 377 6.07 -0.61 29.65
CA GLU A 377 5.19 -1.63 30.23
C GLU A 377 5.94 -2.97 30.43
N ALA A 378 6.76 -3.39 29.46
CA ALA A 378 7.55 -4.61 29.55
C ALA A 378 8.65 -4.55 30.63
N ALA A 379 9.17 -3.38 30.94
CA ALA A 379 10.16 -3.18 32.00
C ALA A 379 9.53 -3.14 33.41
N ALA A 380 8.22 -2.86 33.48
CA ALA A 380 7.48 -2.81 34.75
C ALA A 380 6.89 -4.18 35.18
N THR A 381 6.96 -5.18 34.31
CA THR A 381 6.44 -6.56 34.51
C THR A 381 7.59 -7.55 34.77
#